data_714b1b46cd21ea193499cd6e51979933
#
_entry.id   714b1b46cd21ea193499cd6e51979933
#
_cell.length_a   1.000
_cell.length_b   1.000
_cell.length_c   1.000
_cell.angle_alpha   90.00
_cell.angle_beta   90.00
_cell.angle_gamma   90.00
#
_symmetry.space_group_name_H-M   'P 1'
#
loop_
_entity.id
_entity.type
_entity.pdbx_description
1 polymer ?
#
loop_
_entity_poly.entity_id
_entity_poly.type
_entity_poly.pdbx_seq_one_letter_code
_entity_poly.pdbx_strand_id
1 'polypeptide(L)'
;SNTGGLSMAKTDELMKKLFKHKEIFADLFNATLFNGKQIIKAEKLAELNTENIHVDESISSNVNPSILKRYRDLCMRQDDSVLQIILGCENQSEIDYSMPIRTMLYDALKYTEQQNNLELRKRKDGTYYHSKLRKDDKVLPVLTLIFYYGDKEWTAGKCIHDLIKWPEEPEIKSIVPNYKLNLLWAYQINNIDKYKSDLQLSLIHI
;
A
#
# COMPACT_ATOMS: atom_id res chain seq x y z
N SER A 1 -12.32 29.00 -14.80
CA SER A 1 -11.29 29.06 -13.77
C SER A 1 -10.55 27.72 -13.69
N ASN A 2 -9.40 27.66 -14.39
CA ASN A 2 -8.61 26.44 -14.60
C ASN A 2 -7.36 26.39 -13.70
N THR A 3 -7.38 27.04 -12.55
CA THR A 3 -6.22 27.15 -11.66
C THR A 3 -6.10 26.00 -10.65
N GLY A 4 -7.18 25.27 -10.37
CA GLY A 4 -7.17 24.16 -9.39
C GLY A 4 -6.41 22.91 -9.86
N GLY A 5 -6.52 22.50 -11.12
CA GLY A 5 -5.94 21.26 -11.62
C GLY A 5 -4.40 21.27 -11.75
N LEU A 6 -3.81 22.42 -12.06
CA LEU A 6 -2.34 22.59 -12.11
C LEU A 6 -1.70 22.58 -10.71
N SER A 7 -2.43 23.03 -9.69
CA SER A 7 -1.98 23.01 -8.29
C SER A 7 -1.99 21.58 -7.73
N MET A 8 -3.05 20.80 -7.99
CA MET A 8 -3.19 19.41 -7.50
C MET A 8 -2.14 18.47 -8.11
N ALA A 9 -1.88 18.54 -9.41
CA ALA A 9 -0.86 17.72 -10.06
C ALA A 9 0.55 18.02 -9.51
N LYS A 10 0.85 19.28 -9.20
CA LYS A 10 2.12 19.66 -8.55
C LYS A 10 2.22 19.12 -7.13
N THR A 11 1.11 19.14 -6.38
CA THR A 11 1.06 18.60 -5.01
C THR A 11 1.27 17.09 -5.03
N ASP A 12 0.63 16.36 -5.95
CA ASP A 12 0.82 14.91 -6.10
C ASP A 12 2.29 14.56 -6.41
N GLU A 13 2.91 15.28 -7.37
CA GLU A 13 4.33 15.07 -7.69
C GLU A 13 5.25 15.39 -6.49
N LEU A 14 4.93 16.44 -5.73
CA LEU A 14 5.68 16.81 -4.55
C LEU A 14 5.56 15.73 -3.46
N MET A 15 4.35 15.22 -3.20
CA MET A 15 4.12 14.14 -2.23
C MET A 15 4.85 12.85 -2.63
N LYS A 16 4.82 12.49 -3.92
CA LYS A 16 5.58 11.34 -4.44
C LYS A 16 7.08 11.49 -4.24
N LYS A 17 7.61 12.68 -4.47
CA LYS A 17 9.04 12.97 -4.21
C LYS A 17 9.35 12.93 -2.73
N LEU A 18 8.50 13.52 -1.89
CA LEU A 18 8.68 13.58 -0.44
C LEU A 18 8.75 12.15 0.15
N PHE A 19 7.83 11.27 -0.20
CA PHE A 19 7.79 9.91 0.33
C PHE A 19 8.88 8.98 -0.24
N LYS A 20 9.64 9.38 -1.26
CA LYS A 20 10.86 8.66 -1.67
C LYS A 20 12.00 8.79 -0.67
N HIS A 21 11.97 9.83 0.18
CA HIS A 21 12.92 9.94 1.29
C HIS A 21 12.60 8.90 2.37
N LYS A 22 13.53 7.98 2.60
CA LYS A 22 13.33 6.81 3.47
C LYS A 22 12.99 7.20 4.91
N GLU A 23 13.57 8.28 5.40
CA GLU A 23 13.31 8.84 6.73
C GLU A 23 11.85 9.29 6.86
N ILE A 24 11.33 9.99 5.85
CA ILE A 24 9.97 10.48 5.80
C ILE A 24 9.00 9.32 5.64
N PHE A 25 9.31 8.36 4.77
CA PHE A 25 8.51 7.17 4.57
C PHE A 25 8.41 6.32 5.84
N ALA A 26 9.53 6.07 6.51
CA ALA A 26 9.55 5.33 7.77
C ALA A 26 8.74 6.06 8.86
N ASP A 27 8.90 7.37 8.97
CA ASP A 27 8.20 8.19 9.94
C ASP A 27 6.68 8.20 9.72
N LEU A 28 6.24 8.27 8.45
CA LEU A 28 4.83 8.17 8.09
C LEU A 28 4.19 6.90 8.65
N PHE A 29 4.82 5.75 8.44
CA PHE A 29 4.33 4.47 8.95
C PHE A 29 4.42 4.38 10.47
N ASN A 30 5.54 4.80 11.05
CA ASN A 30 5.77 4.76 12.49
C ASN A 30 4.76 5.61 13.26
N ALA A 31 4.52 6.84 12.80
CA ALA A 31 3.57 7.73 13.43
C ALA A 31 2.12 7.25 13.28
N THR A 32 1.75 6.80 12.07
CA THR A 32 0.36 6.47 11.72
C THR A 32 -0.06 5.12 12.28
N LEU A 33 0.75 4.07 12.08
CA LEU A 33 0.35 2.68 12.37
C LEU A 33 0.94 2.15 13.67
N PHE A 34 2.06 2.69 14.11
CA PHE A 34 2.79 2.20 15.28
C PHE A 34 2.81 3.19 16.45
N ASN A 35 1.96 4.22 16.40
CA ASN A 35 1.82 5.23 17.45
C ASN A 35 3.15 5.92 17.82
N GLY A 36 3.99 6.20 16.82
CA GLY A 36 5.30 6.84 16.97
C GLY A 36 6.44 5.89 17.38
N LYS A 37 6.17 4.61 17.62
CA LYS A 37 7.23 3.62 17.85
C LYS A 37 8.05 3.44 16.58
N GLN A 38 9.37 3.49 16.71
CA GLN A 38 10.32 3.39 15.59
C GLN A 38 10.54 1.93 15.17
N ILE A 39 9.49 1.32 14.60
CA ILE A 39 9.48 -0.06 14.11
C ILE A 39 10.07 -0.11 12.70
N ILE A 40 9.67 0.82 11.85
CA ILE A 40 10.23 0.96 10.50
C ILE A 40 11.49 1.82 10.59
N LYS A 41 12.61 1.28 10.09
CA LYS A 41 13.93 1.90 10.14
C LYS A 41 14.35 2.35 8.75
N ALA A 42 14.54 3.65 8.57
CA ALA A 42 14.85 4.25 7.27
C ALA A 42 16.09 3.63 6.61
N GLU A 43 17.13 3.39 7.40
CA GLU A 43 18.39 2.79 6.93
C GLU A 43 18.27 1.33 6.47
N LYS A 44 17.15 0.67 6.80
CA LYS A 44 16.84 -0.71 6.39
C LYS A 44 15.86 -0.79 5.22
N LEU A 45 15.35 0.34 4.76
CA LEU A 45 14.41 0.38 3.65
C LEU A 45 15.14 0.26 2.30
N ALA A 46 14.58 -0.54 1.42
CA ALA A 46 14.93 -0.59 0.00
C ALA A 46 13.68 -0.37 -0.84
N GLU A 47 13.77 0.49 -1.85
CA GLU A 47 12.66 0.72 -2.79
C GLU A 47 12.46 -0.53 -3.65
N LEU A 48 11.21 -0.94 -3.82
CA LEU A 48 10.81 -2.02 -4.72
C LEU A 48 10.26 -1.43 -6.01
N ASN A 49 10.61 -2.06 -7.14
CA ASN A 49 10.04 -1.69 -8.42
C ASN A 49 8.54 -2.03 -8.42
N THR A 50 7.71 -1.02 -8.68
CA THR A 50 6.24 -1.15 -8.75
C THR A 50 5.74 -1.41 -10.16
N GLU A 51 6.59 -1.29 -11.20
CA GLU A 51 6.18 -1.35 -12.60
C GLU A 51 6.15 -2.79 -13.18
N ASN A 52 6.82 -3.75 -12.56
CA ASN A 52 7.01 -5.10 -13.11
C ASN A 52 6.12 -6.15 -12.43
N ILE A 53 4.82 -5.93 -12.35
CA ILE A 53 3.93 -7.01 -11.98
C ILE A 53 3.50 -7.73 -13.24
N HIS A 54 4.10 -8.89 -13.46
CA HIS A 54 3.59 -9.86 -14.41
C HIS A 54 2.27 -10.42 -13.88
N VAL A 55 1.18 -9.78 -14.22
CA VAL A 55 -0.15 -10.39 -14.09
C VAL A 55 -0.26 -11.36 -15.25
N ASP A 56 -0.56 -12.62 -14.94
CA ASP A 56 -0.82 -13.66 -15.93
C ASP A 56 -1.79 -13.11 -17.00
N GLU A 57 -1.51 -13.33 -18.27
CA GLU A 57 -2.33 -12.83 -19.40
C GLU A 57 -3.80 -13.23 -19.26
N SER A 58 -4.08 -14.37 -18.63
CA SER A 58 -5.44 -14.84 -18.34
C SER A 58 -6.21 -13.95 -17.34
N ILE A 59 -5.49 -13.28 -16.43
CA ILE A 59 -6.06 -12.33 -15.47
C ILE A 59 -6.12 -10.94 -16.12
N SER A 60 -5.09 -10.56 -16.89
CA SER A 60 -5.01 -9.24 -17.51
C SER A 60 -6.05 -9.00 -18.58
N SER A 61 -6.56 -10.05 -19.25
CA SER A 61 -7.60 -9.93 -20.29
C SER A 61 -8.96 -9.46 -19.75
N ASN A 62 -9.23 -9.69 -18.46
CA ASN A 62 -10.53 -9.38 -17.83
C ASN A 62 -10.45 -8.23 -16.80
N VAL A 63 -9.24 -7.76 -16.46
CA VAL A 63 -9.05 -6.62 -15.56
C VAL A 63 -8.67 -5.40 -16.41
N ASN A 64 -9.35 -4.28 -16.18
CA ASN A 64 -9.04 -3.03 -16.88
C ASN A 64 -7.53 -2.72 -16.75
N PRO A 65 -6.79 -2.64 -17.89
CA PRO A 65 -5.34 -2.38 -17.86
C PRO A 65 -4.95 -1.11 -17.10
N SER A 66 -5.86 -0.13 -17.00
CA SER A 66 -5.63 1.09 -16.23
C SER A 66 -5.56 0.83 -14.72
N ILE A 67 -6.23 -0.22 -14.22
CA ILE A 67 -6.16 -0.63 -12.81
C ILE A 67 -4.80 -1.25 -12.52
N LEU A 68 -4.29 -2.06 -13.44
CA LEU A 68 -2.99 -2.70 -13.33
C LEU A 68 -1.82 -1.72 -13.48
N LYS A 69 -1.98 -0.66 -14.28
CA LYS A 69 -0.97 0.38 -14.50
C LYS A 69 -0.86 1.39 -13.35
N ARG A 70 -1.89 1.51 -12.52
CA ARG A 70 -1.92 2.41 -11.34
C ARG A 70 -1.49 1.69 -10.07
N TYR A 71 -0.42 0.94 -10.18
CA TYR A 71 0.10 0.21 -9.04
C TYR A 71 0.82 1.18 -8.12
N ARG A 72 0.47 1.15 -6.83
CA ARG A 72 1.04 1.93 -5.72
C ARG A 72 2.06 2.99 -6.09
N ASP A 73 1.87 4.19 -5.63
CA ASP A 73 2.81 5.28 -5.89
C ASP A 73 4.22 4.97 -5.38
N LEU A 74 4.33 4.21 -4.28
CA LEU A 74 5.59 3.82 -3.70
C LEU A 74 5.48 2.50 -2.94
N CYS A 75 6.48 1.64 -3.09
CA CYS A 75 6.62 0.40 -2.34
C CYS A 75 8.06 0.24 -1.85
N MET A 76 8.23 -0.03 -0.56
CA MET A 76 9.54 -0.28 0.04
C MET A 76 9.52 -1.59 0.82
N ARG A 77 10.66 -2.26 0.91
CA ARG A 77 10.89 -3.42 1.75
C ARG A 77 11.84 -3.05 2.86
N GLN A 78 11.46 -3.35 4.10
CA GLN A 78 12.43 -3.45 5.19
C GLN A 78 12.86 -4.90 5.32
N ASP A 79 14.15 -5.12 5.38
CA ASP A 79 14.76 -6.44 5.50
C ASP A 79 15.93 -6.37 6.47
N ASP A 80 15.68 -6.80 7.69
CA ASP A 80 16.72 -6.99 8.70
C ASP A 80 16.51 -8.33 9.43
N SER A 81 17.40 -8.68 10.34
CA SER A 81 17.36 -9.95 11.07
C SER A 81 16.14 -10.08 12.01
N VAL A 82 15.44 -8.99 12.30
CA VAL A 82 14.35 -8.93 13.28
C VAL A 82 13.00 -8.72 12.60
N LEU A 83 12.95 -7.88 11.54
CA LEU A 83 11.71 -7.51 10.86
C LEU A 83 11.91 -7.55 9.35
N GLN A 84 11.06 -8.33 8.68
CA GLN A 84 10.94 -8.34 7.23
C GLN A 84 9.50 -7.99 6.87
N ILE A 85 9.30 -6.90 6.12
CA ILE A 85 7.97 -6.39 5.77
C ILE A 85 8.01 -5.63 4.45
N ILE A 86 6.93 -5.71 3.69
CA ILE A 86 6.70 -4.92 2.48
C ILE A 86 5.69 -3.82 2.81
N LEU A 87 6.08 -2.58 2.54
CA LEU A 87 5.31 -1.38 2.84
C LEU A 87 4.90 -0.71 1.53
N GLY A 88 3.62 -0.42 1.37
CA GLY A 88 3.08 0.31 0.22
C GLY A 88 2.42 1.61 0.67
N CYS A 89 2.64 2.69 -0.06
CA CYS A 89 1.95 3.96 0.14
C CYS A 89 1.21 4.34 -1.15
N GLU A 90 -0.04 4.74 -1.01
CA GLU A 90 -0.90 5.22 -2.08
C GLU A 90 -1.32 6.64 -1.74
N ASN A 91 -0.97 7.60 -2.60
CA ASN A 91 -1.31 9.01 -2.42
C ASN A 91 -2.64 9.32 -3.10
N GLN A 92 -3.56 9.94 -2.38
CA GLN A 92 -4.88 10.28 -2.90
C GLN A 92 -5.20 11.76 -2.65
N SER A 93 -5.49 12.50 -3.72
CA SER A 93 -6.01 13.88 -3.65
C SER A 93 -7.53 13.94 -3.70
N GLU A 94 -8.16 12.90 -4.23
CA GLU A 94 -9.61 12.79 -4.38
C GLU A 94 -10.12 11.52 -3.71
N ILE A 95 -11.41 11.52 -3.37
CA ILE A 95 -12.07 10.35 -2.77
C ILE A 95 -12.25 9.29 -3.85
N ASP A 96 -11.68 8.12 -3.63
CA ASP A 96 -11.87 6.94 -4.48
C ASP A 96 -12.72 5.89 -3.75
N TYR A 97 -13.95 5.71 -4.20
CA TYR A 97 -14.90 4.75 -3.62
C TYR A 97 -14.49 3.29 -3.85
N SER A 98 -13.59 3.02 -4.78
CA SER A 98 -13.06 1.67 -5.05
C SER A 98 -11.83 1.32 -4.22
N MET A 99 -11.33 2.22 -3.37
CA MET A 99 -10.06 2.08 -2.67
C MET A 99 -9.91 0.77 -1.87
N PRO A 100 -10.93 0.27 -1.14
CA PRO A 100 -10.82 -1.03 -0.46
C PRO A 100 -10.54 -2.20 -1.42
N ILE A 101 -11.19 -2.23 -2.59
CA ILE A 101 -10.97 -3.27 -3.61
C ILE A 101 -9.57 -3.13 -4.22
N ARG A 102 -9.18 -1.90 -4.58
CA ARG A 102 -7.86 -1.61 -5.16
C ARG A 102 -6.74 -2.04 -4.22
N THR A 103 -6.82 -1.65 -2.95
CA THR A 103 -5.78 -1.96 -1.96
C THR A 103 -5.69 -3.47 -1.71
N MET A 104 -6.84 -4.14 -1.58
CA MET A 104 -6.88 -5.61 -1.45
C MET A 104 -6.23 -6.29 -2.66
N LEU A 105 -6.51 -5.84 -3.88
CA LEU A 105 -5.89 -6.36 -5.09
C LEU A 105 -4.37 -6.14 -5.08
N TYR A 106 -3.90 -4.96 -4.71
CA TYR A 106 -2.48 -4.64 -4.66
C TYR A 106 -1.73 -5.52 -3.66
N ASP A 107 -2.29 -5.76 -2.49
CA ASP A 107 -1.69 -6.64 -1.50
C ASP A 107 -1.69 -8.09 -1.98
N ALA A 108 -2.79 -8.56 -2.59
CA ALA A 108 -2.88 -9.90 -3.16
C ALA A 108 -1.83 -10.13 -4.24
N LEU A 109 -1.62 -9.16 -5.14
CA LEU A 109 -0.59 -9.24 -6.18
C LEU A 109 0.82 -9.29 -5.59
N LYS A 110 1.10 -8.55 -4.49
CA LYS A 110 2.39 -8.64 -3.79
C LYS A 110 2.61 -10.00 -3.12
N TYR A 111 1.57 -10.60 -2.59
CA TYR A 111 1.65 -11.97 -2.10
C TYR A 111 1.87 -12.97 -3.24
N THR A 112 1.20 -12.79 -4.38
CA THR A 112 1.38 -13.63 -5.57
C THR A 112 2.81 -13.54 -6.12
N GLU A 113 3.40 -12.34 -6.18
CA GLU A 113 4.80 -12.14 -6.58
C GLU A 113 5.76 -12.92 -5.66
N GLN A 114 5.54 -12.83 -4.35
CA GLN A 114 6.35 -13.58 -3.37
C GLN A 114 6.17 -15.09 -3.54
N GLN A 115 4.93 -15.56 -3.75
CA GLN A 115 4.65 -16.97 -4.03
C GLN A 115 5.41 -17.45 -5.25
N ASN A 116 5.34 -16.75 -6.37
CA ASN A 116 6.03 -17.10 -7.60
C ASN A 116 7.55 -17.20 -7.39
N ASN A 117 8.12 -16.25 -6.64
CA ASN A 117 9.55 -16.27 -6.30
C ASN A 117 9.91 -17.45 -5.40
N LEU A 118 9.07 -17.85 -4.47
CA LEU A 118 9.29 -19.02 -3.60
C LEU A 118 9.12 -20.33 -4.36
N GLU A 119 8.25 -20.38 -5.36
CA GLU A 119 8.02 -21.55 -6.21
C GLU A 119 9.16 -21.76 -7.24
N LEU A 120 9.90 -20.70 -7.59
CA LEU A 120 11.03 -20.77 -8.50
C LEU A 120 12.27 -21.32 -7.78
N ARG A 121 12.56 -22.59 -7.98
CA ARG A 121 13.66 -23.31 -7.33
C ARG A 121 14.87 -23.44 -8.24
N LYS A 122 16.07 -23.35 -7.64
CA LYS A 122 17.34 -23.59 -8.34
C LYS A 122 17.83 -25.02 -8.10
N ARG A 123 18.15 -25.74 -9.18
CA ARG A 123 18.79 -27.05 -9.11
C ARG A 123 20.28 -26.91 -8.83
N LYS A 124 20.92 -28.02 -8.47
CA LYS A 124 22.38 -28.10 -8.22
C LYS A 124 23.22 -27.75 -9.46
N ASP A 125 22.67 -28.01 -10.65
CA ASP A 125 23.31 -27.69 -11.95
C ASP A 125 23.13 -26.21 -12.36
N GLY A 126 22.45 -25.40 -11.52
CA GLY A 126 22.21 -23.99 -11.76
C GLY A 126 20.91 -23.69 -12.54
N THR A 127 20.20 -24.67 -13.07
CA THR A 127 18.92 -24.48 -13.75
C THR A 127 17.78 -24.21 -12.77
N TYR A 128 16.71 -23.55 -13.24
CA TYR A 128 15.52 -23.25 -12.44
C TYR A 128 14.35 -24.15 -12.85
N TYR A 129 13.47 -24.40 -11.89
CA TYR A 129 12.21 -25.10 -12.11
C TYR A 129 11.13 -24.58 -11.16
N HIS A 130 9.87 -24.66 -11.57
CA HIS A 130 8.75 -24.33 -10.71
C HIS A 130 8.35 -25.53 -9.85
N SER A 131 8.02 -25.24 -8.59
CA SER A 131 7.46 -26.21 -7.64
C SER A 131 6.32 -25.56 -6.87
N LYS A 132 5.42 -26.35 -6.29
CA LYS A 132 4.42 -25.82 -5.37
C LYS A 132 5.07 -25.30 -4.09
N LEU A 133 4.39 -24.36 -3.39
CA LEU A 133 4.78 -23.93 -2.05
C LEU A 133 4.94 -25.12 -1.12
N ARG A 134 5.95 -25.09 -0.29
CA ARG A 134 6.23 -26.07 0.74
C ARG A 134 5.75 -25.58 2.10
N LYS A 135 5.60 -26.48 3.07
CA LYS A 135 5.14 -26.20 4.44
C LYS A 135 5.94 -25.07 5.11
N ASP A 136 7.23 -25.02 4.86
CA ASP A 136 8.15 -24.06 5.51
C ASP A 136 8.34 -22.77 4.71
N ASP A 137 7.80 -22.69 3.49
CA ASP A 137 7.81 -21.45 2.71
C ASP A 137 6.90 -20.43 3.40
N LYS A 138 7.40 -19.22 3.59
CA LYS A 138 6.66 -18.12 4.21
C LYS A 138 6.79 -16.87 3.36
N VAL A 139 5.70 -16.14 3.26
CA VAL A 139 5.66 -14.81 2.65
C VAL A 139 5.82 -13.74 3.73
N LEU A 140 6.39 -12.60 3.34
CA LEU A 140 6.49 -11.43 4.20
C LEU A 140 5.14 -10.73 4.31
N PRO A 141 4.82 -10.14 5.46
CA PRO A 141 3.63 -9.32 5.58
C PRO A 141 3.68 -8.14 4.62
N VAL A 142 2.54 -7.84 4.00
CA VAL A 142 2.34 -6.67 3.16
C VAL A 142 1.44 -5.70 3.89
N LEU A 143 1.87 -4.44 4.01
CA LEU A 143 1.17 -3.40 4.72
C LEU A 143 1.02 -2.17 3.82
N THR A 144 -0.19 -1.82 3.47
CA THR A 144 -0.49 -0.65 2.62
C THR A 144 -1.12 0.46 3.44
N LEU A 145 -0.61 1.68 3.29
CA LEU A 145 -1.14 2.92 3.84
C LEU A 145 -1.70 3.78 2.71
N ILE A 146 -2.93 4.26 2.89
CA ILE A 146 -3.54 5.26 2.05
C ILE A 146 -3.32 6.63 2.69
N PHE A 147 -2.56 7.48 2.03
CA PHE A 147 -2.35 8.87 2.45
C PHE A 147 -3.29 9.77 1.65
N TYR A 148 -4.37 10.21 2.28
CA TYR A 148 -5.34 11.10 1.69
C TYR A 148 -5.06 12.55 2.12
N TYR A 149 -4.79 13.43 1.15
CA TYR A 149 -4.50 14.85 1.36
C TYR A 149 -5.53 15.77 0.70
N GLY A 150 -6.69 15.22 0.29
CA GLY A 150 -7.82 16.03 -0.18
C GLY A 150 -8.46 16.86 0.94
N ASP A 151 -9.02 18.01 0.57
CA ASP A 151 -9.65 18.97 1.47
C ASP A 151 -11.05 18.56 1.95
N LYS A 152 -11.67 17.59 1.26
CA LYS A 152 -13.00 17.06 1.59
C LYS A 152 -12.88 15.89 2.55
N GLU A 153 -13.84 15.78 3.48
CA GLU A 153 -13.91 14.62 4.36
C GLU A 153 -13.99 13.32 3.55
N TRP A 154 -13.24 12.29 3.99
CA TRP A 154 -13.28 10.98 3.39
C TRP A 154 -14.63 10.30 3.64
N THR A 155 -15.45 10.19 2.60
CA THR A 155 -16.80 9.61 2.65
C THR A 155 -16.89 8.22 2.02
N ALA A 156 -15.81 7.73 1.39
CA ALA A 156 -15.77 6.37 0.84
C ALA A 156 -15.67 5.31 1.95
N GLY A 157 -16.00 4.06 1.61
CA GLY A 157 -15.83 2.93 2.50
C GLY A 157 -14.38 2.78 2.97
N LYS A 158 -14.20 2.34 4.21
CA LYS A 158 -12.89 2.08 4.83
C LYS A 158 -12.55 0.59 4.88
N CYS A 159 -13.45 -0.26 4.39
CA CYS A 159 -13.23 -1.70 4.30
C CYS A 159 -14.11 -2.32 3.21
N ILE A 160 -13.82 -3.57 2.84
CA ILE A 160 -14.61 -4.30 1.84
C ILE A 160 -16.07 -4.42 2.27
N HIS A 161 -16.34 -4.63 3.55
CA HIS A 161 -17.71 -4.75 4.05
C HIS A 161 -18.58 -3.51 3.79
N ASP A 162 -17.97 -2.32 3.68
CA ASP A 162 -18.70 -1.07 3.38
C ASP A 162 -19.17 -0.99 1.92
N LEU A 163 -18.61 -1.83 1.02
CA LEU A 163 -18.92 -1.85 -0.40
C LEU A 163 -19.87 -2.99 -0.80
N ILE A 164 -20.13 -3.93 0.12
CA ILE A 164 -20.94 -5.12 -0.18
C ILE A 164 -22.43 -4.80 -0.02
N LYS A 165 -23.21 -5.15 -1.03
CA LYS A 165 -24.67 -5.26 -0.89
C LYS A 165 -24.99 -6.53 -0.12
N TRP A 166 -25.27 -6.39 1.17
CA TRP A 166 -25.55 -7.52 2.05
C TRP A 166 -26.94 -8.12 1.78
N PRO A 167 -27.06 -9.46 1.80
CA PRO A 167 -28.34 -10.12 1.87
C PRO A 167 -28.97 -9.95 3.26
N GLU A 168 -30.21 -10.40 3.43
CA GLU A 168 -30.93 -10.28 4.71
C GLU A 168 -30.39 -11.17 5.83
N GLU A 169 -29.68 -12.25 5.45
CA GLU A 169 -29.09 -13.24 6.36
C GLU A 169 -27.83 -12.69 7.02
N PRO A 170 -27.84 -12.33 8.32
CA PRO A 170 -26.73 -11.71 9.00
C PRO A 170 -25.52 -12.63 9.17
N GLU A 171 -25.73 -13.95 9.13
CA GLU A 171 -24.68 -14.97 9.22
C GLU A 171 -23.67 -14.84 8.10
N ILE A 172 -24.10 -14.45 6.88
CA ILE A 172 -23.23 -14.30 5.73
C ILE A 172 -22.17 -13.23 5.99
N LYS A 173 -22.55 -12.12 6.62
CA LYS A 173 -21.61 -11.06 6.98
C LYS A 173 -20.50 -11.53 7.92
N SER A 174 -20.81 -12.49 8.80
CA SER A 174 -19.85 -13.02 9.76
C SER A 174 -18.76 -13.91 9.14
N ILE A 175 -19.08 -14.57 8.01
CA ILE A 175 -18.18 -15.51 7.34
C ILE A 175 -17.43 -14.89 6.16
N VAL A 176 -17.89 -13.76 5.61
CA VAL A 176 -17.17 -13.06 4.54
C VAL A 176 -15.97 -12.33 5.14
N PRO A 177 -14.72 -12.62 4.69
CA PRO A 177 -13.55 -11.91 5.17
C PRO A 177 -13.64 -10.41 4.92
N ASN A 178 -13.23 -9.61 5.90
CA ASN A 178 -13.19 -8.17 5.77
C ASN A 178 -11.75 -7.68 5.57
N TYR A 179 -11.54 -6.90 4.54
CA TYR A 179 -10.27 -6.22 4.28
C TYR A 179 -10.41 -4.73 4.65
N LYS A 180 -9.62 -4.27 5.62
CA LYS A 180 -9.67 -2.91 6.15
C LYS A 180 -8.52 -2.08 5.58
N LEU A 181 -8.81 -0.81 5.25
CA LEU A 181 -7.81 0.17 4.87
C LEU A 181 -7.05 0.70 6.10
N ASN A 182 -5.76 0.94 5.94
CA ASN A 182 -5.03 1.86 6.79
C ASN A 182 -5.08 3.24 6.11
N LEU A 183 -6.00 4.08 6.55
CA LEU A 183 -6.24 5.39 5.97
C LEU A 183 -5.72 6.47 6.91
N LEU A 184 -4.85 7.33 6.39
CA LEU A 184 -4.45 8.58 7.02
C LEU A 184 -5.00 9.74 6.21
N TRP A 185 -5.88 10.53 6.81
CA TRP A 185 -6.31 11.79 6.25
C TRP A 185 -5.49 12.94 6.84
N ALA A 186 -4.73 13.64 5.97
CA ALA A 186 -3.78 14.66 6.39
C ALA A 186 -4.43 15.77 7.26
N TYR A 187 -5.63 16.20 6.91
CA TYR A 187 -6.38 17.23 7.66
C TYR A 187 -6.90 16.76 9.03
N GLN A 188 -6.89 15.48 9.34
CA GLN A 188 -7.28 14.92 10.65
C GLN A 188 -6.10 14.59 11.56
N ILE A 189 -4.89 14.99 11.20
CA ILE A 189 -3.72 14.74 12.03
C ILE A 189 -3.75 15.67 13.24
N ASN A 190 -4.24 15.14 14.38
CA ASN A 190 -4.35 15.89 15.63
C ASN A 190 -3.09 15.79 16.51
N ASN A 191 -2.19 14.88 16.22
CA ASN A 191 -1.01 14.62 17.04
C ASN A 191 0.26 14.62 16.16
N ILE A 192 0.67 15.81 15.80
CA ILE A 192 1.81 16.05 14.93
C ILE A 192 3.14 15.67 15.59
N ASP A 193 3.19 15.63 16.93
CA ASP A 193 4.38 15.28 17.71
C ASP A 193 4.84 13.82 17.54
N LYS A 194 3.99 12.97 16.96
CA LYS A 194 4.35 11.59 16.63
C LYS A 194 5.28 11.49 15.41
N TYR A 195 5.29 12.54 14.57
CA TYR A 195 6.14 12.64 13.39
C TYR A 195 7.47 13.26 13.80
N LYS A 196 8.57 12.63 13.43
CA LYS A 196 9.93 13.01 13.87
C LYS A 196 10.78 13.58 12.74
N SER A 197 10.34 13.41 11.50
CA SER A 197 11.03 13.91 10.31
C SER A 197 10.46 15.25 9.86
N ASP A 198 11.03 15.81 8.78
CA ASP A 198 10.52 17.01 8.10
C ASP A 198 9.07 16.82 7.56
N LEU A 199 8.51 15.60 7.63
CA LEU A 199 7.10 15.34 7.37
C LEU A 199 6.21 16.17 8.29
N GLN A 200 6.61 16.38 9.55
CA GLN A 200 5.92 17.24 10.50
C GLN A 200 5.71 18.64 9.92
N LEU A 201 6.76 19.25 9.35
CA LEU A 201 6.69 20.57 8.74
C LEU A 201 5.83 20.58 7.47
N SER A 202 5.91 19.51 6.66
CA SER A 202 5.14 19.39 5.42
C SER A 202 3.66 19.25 5.69
N LEU A 203 3.26 18.52 6.75
CA LEU A 203 1.86 18.33 7.15
C LEU A 203 1.21 19.60 7.71
N ILE A 204 1.99 20.56 8.24
CA ILE A 204 1.48 21.86 8.70
C ILE A 204 1.07 22.75 7.51
N HIS A 205 1.62 22.51 6.32
CA HIS A 205 1.41 23.31 5.11
C HIS A 205 0.44 22.70 4.08
N ILE A 206 -0.15 21.55 4.37
CA ILE A 206 -1.24 20.92 3.60
C ILE A 206 -2.58 21.45 4.05
#